data_858e9b316e302e0dadaf91d25ed511e4
#
_entry.id   858e9b316e302e0dadaf91d25ed511e4
#
_cell.length_a   1.000
_cell.length_b   1.000
_cell.length_c   1.000
_cell.angle_alpha   90.00
_cell.angle_beta   90.00
_cell.angle_gamma   90.00
#
_symmetry.space_group_name_H-M   'P 1'
#
loop_
_entity.id
_entity.type
_entity.pdbx_description
1 polymer ?
#
loop_
_entity_poly.entity_id
_entity_poly.type
_entity_poly.pdbx_seq_one_letter_code
_entity_poly.pdbx_strand_id
1 'polypeptide(L)'
;MKCYHDDFKTLAFNQNRIIQGYLSRIPERTVRIRIRDEKGFLTIKGNTNKSGLSRFEWEKEITSKEAESLLILCEPTIIDKIRYEVRLGQHVFEVDEFFGDNAGLIIAEVELEHETEIFEKPIWLGEEVTGQIKYYNSQLSKHPYNTWKS
;
A
#
# COMPACT_ATOMS: atom_id res chain seq x y z
N MET A 1 5.86 6.51 6.52
CA MET A 1 5.84 7.78 7.26
C MET A 1 4.71 8.66 6.76
N LYS A 2 4.11 9.45 7.63
CA LYS A 2 3.08 10.40 7.24
C LYS A 2 3.67 11.56 6.45
N CYS A 3 2.86 12.16 5.59
CA CYS A 3 3.24 13.36 4.85
C CYS A 3 2.24 14.48 5.13
N TYR A 4 2.76 15.67 5.30
CA TYR A 4 1.94 16.85 5.63
C TYR A 4 1.82 17.85 4.49
N HIS A 5 2.65 17.71 3.45
CA HIS A 5 2.69 18.62 2.31
C HIS A 5 2.52 17.84 1.00
N ASP A 6 2.02 18.52 -0.03
CA ASP A 6 1.80 17.93 -1.34
C ASP A 6 2.98 18.12 -2.31
N ASP A 7 4.11 18.64 -1.83
CA ASP A 7 5.26 18.97 -2.67
C ASP A 7 5.81 17.75 -3.42
N PHE A 8 5.63 16.53 -2.84
CA PHE A 8 6.08 15.30 -3.49
C PHE A 8 5.42 15.07 -4.84
N LYS A 9 4.21 15.59 -5.06
CA LYS A 9 3.47 15.37 -6.31
C LYS A 9 4.18 15.98 -7.52
N THR A 10 4.77 17.16 -7.35
CA THR A 10 5.51 17.82 -8.42
C THR A 10 6.89 17.21 -8.65
N LEU A 11 7.41 16.49 -7.65
CA LEU A 11 8.73 15.86 -7.71
C LEU A 11 8.67 14.42 -8.22
N ALA A 12 7.48 13.84 -8.30
CA ALA A 12 7.32 12.44 -8.68
C ALA A 12 7.72 12.22 -10.15
N PHE A 13 8.52 11.18 -10.41
CA PHE A 13 8.86 10.78 -11.76
C PHE A 13 7.87 9.75 -12.32
N ASN A 14 7.03 9.18 -11.45
CA ASN A 14 6.01 8.21 -11.85
C ASN A 14 4.85 8.24 -10.87
N GLN A 15 3.66 7.93 -11.35
CA GLN A 15 2.49 7.77 -10.50
C GLN A 15 1.58 6.69 -11.05
N ASN A 16 0.99 5.90 -10.16
CA ASN A 16 0.07 4.82 -10.52
C ASN A 16 -1.14 4.84 -9.60
N ARG A 17 -2.32 4.67 -10.18
CA ARG A 17 -3.52 4.44 -9.38
C ARG A 17 -3.59 2.97 -9.01
N ILE A 18 -3.84 2.69 -7.74
CA ILE A 18 -3.96 1.34 -7.20
C ILE A 18 -5.30 1.21 -6.48
N ILE A 19 -6.08 0.22 -6.91
CA ILE A 19 -7.34 -0.13 -6.25
C ILE A 19 -7.20 -1.58 -5.83
N GLN A 20 -7.42 -1.88 -4.56
CA GLN A 20 -7.27 -3.25 -4.08
C GLN A 20 -8.28 -3.61 -3.00
N GLY A 21 -8.60 -4.88 -2.95
CA GLY A 21 -9.47 -5.46 -1.94
C GLY A 21 -9.05 -6.89 -1.63
N TYR A 22 -9.63 -7.43 -0.59
CA TYR A 22 -9.32 -8.78 -0.14
C TYR A 22 -10.55 -9.68 -0.23
N LEU A 23 -10.43 -10.78 -0.96
CA LEU A 23 -11.42 -11.86 -0.91
C LEU A 23 -11.25 -12.65 0.38
N SER A 24 -10.03 -12.70 0.92
CA SER A 24 -9.71 -13.31 2.20
C SER A 24 -8.59 -12.53 2.88
N ARG A 25 -8.80 -12.15 4.15
CA ARG A 25 -7.79 -11.51 4.99
C ARG A 25 -7.15 -12.49 5.96
N ILE A 26 -7.54 -13.75 5.91
CA ILE A 26 -7.04 -14.78 6.83
C ILE A 26 -5.55 -14.99 6.56
N PRO A 27 -4.66 -14.88 7.57
CA PRO A 27 -3.21 -14.95 7.34
C PRO A 27 -2.74 -16.22 6.65
N GLU A 28 -3.40 -17.36 6.91
CA GLU A 28 -3.04 -18.65 6.31
C GLU A 28 -3.40 -18.73 4.83
N ARG A 29 -4.28 -17.84 4.36
CA ARG A 29 -4.77 -17.83 2.99
C ARG A 29 -5.29 -16.45 2.60
N THR A 30 -4.37 -15.50 2.47
CA THR A 30 -4.71 -14.15 2.04
C THR A 30 -4.93 -14.15 0.53
N VAL A 31 -6.04 -13.58 0.07
CA VAL A 31 -6.36 -13.46 -1.36
C VAL A 31 -6.66 -12.00 -1.65
N ARG A 32 -5.80 -11.37 -2.44
CA ARG A 32 -5.90 -9.94 -2.78
C ARG A 32 -6.17 -9.76 -4.27
N ILE A 33 -7.10 -8.88 -4.58
CA ILE A 33 -7.34 -8.40 -5.94
C ILE A 33 -6.83 -6.98 -6.02
N ARG A 34 -6.04 -6.68 -7.05
CA ARG A 34 -5.47 -5.33 -7.25
C ARG A 34 -5.62 -4.93 -8.70
N ILE A 35 -5.98 -3.67 -8.92
CA ILE A 35 -5.88 -3.03 -10.23
C ILE A 35 -4.82 -1.95 -10.08
N ARG A 36 -3.79 -2.02 -10.91
CA ARG A 36 -2.78 -0.98 -11.00
C ARG A 36 -2.83 -0.41 -12.41
N ASP A 37 -3.30 0.85 -12.52
CA ASP A 37 -3.61 1.50 -13.78
C ASP A 37 -4.63 0.67 -14.59
N GLU A 38 -4.20 -0.02 -15.64
CA GLU A 38 -5.10 -0.81 -16.49
C GLU A 38 -4.89 -2.33 -16.35
N LYS A 39 -4.05 -2.74 -15.41
CA LYS A 39 -3.73 -4.16 -15.20
C LYS A 39 -4.32 -4.69 -13.90
N GLY A 40 -4.87 -5.88 -13.98
CA GLY A 40 -5.39 -6.58 -12.80
C GLY A 40 -4.43 -7.67 -12.32
N PHE A 41 -4.44 -7.92 -11.01
CA PHE A 41 -3.59 -8.95 -10.39
C PHE A 41 -4.38 -9.67 -9.31
N LEU A 42 -4.24 -11.00 -9.33
CA LEU A 42 -4.73 -11.87 -8.26
C LEU A 42 -3.52 -12.41 -7.51
N THR A 43 -3.44 -12.12 -6.21
CA THR A 43 -2.32 -12.54 -5.37
C THR A 43 -2.83 -13.40 -4.24
N ILE A 44 -2.23 -14.57 -4.07
CA ILE A 44 -2.54 -15.49 -2.97
C ILE A 44 -1.27 -15.65 -2.13
N LYS A 45 -1.39 -15.43 -0.82
CA LYS A 45 -0.30 -15.60 0.12
C LYS A 45 -0.70 -16.59 1.19
N GLY A 46 0.18 -17.55 1.44
CA GLY A 46 0.00 -18.51 2.50
C GLY A 46 0.62 -18.04 3.80
N ASN A 47 0.61 -18.92 4.80
CA ASN A 47 1.19 -18.62 6.10
C ASN A 47 2.71 -18.59 6.03
N THR A 48 3.32 -17.79 6.91
CA THR A 48 4.77 -17.76 7.07
C THR A 48 5.24 -19.12 7.59
N ASN A 49 6.38 -19.62 7.09
CA ASN A 49 6.93 -20.88 7.60
C ASN A 49 7.42 -20.71 9.04
N LYS A 50 7.85 -21.83 9.66
CA LYS A 50 8.28 -21.86 11.07
C LYS A 50 9.45 -20.92 11.37
N SER A 51 10.31 -20.65 10.38
CA SER A 51 11.44 -19.74 10.54
C SER A 51 11.03 -18.28 10.44
N GLY A 52 9.84 -17.99 9.93
CA GLY A 52 9.39 -16.63 9.66
C GLY A 52 10.05 -15.97 8.47
N LEU A 53 10.92 -16.69 7.76
CA LEU A 53 11.73 -16.13 6.66
C LEU A 53 11.09 -16.26 5.29
N SER A 54 10.14 -17.16 5.13
CA SER A 54 9.48 -17.35 3.85
C SER A 54 7.99 -17.53 4.00
N ARG A 55 7.27 -17.15 2.95
CA ARG A 55 5.84 -17.22 2.88
C ARG A 55 5.48 -17.64 1.46
N PHE A 56 4.56 -18.60 1.32
CA PHE A 56 4.05 -18.95 -0.01
C PHE A 56 3.43 -17.70 -0.63
N GLU A 57 3.80 -17.42 -1.87
CA GLU A 57 3.22 -16.32 -2.63
C GLU A 57 3.03 -16.74 -4.07
N TRP A 58 1.83 -16.51 -4.61
CA TRP A 58 1.49 -16.81 -5.99
C TRP A 58 0.71 -15.61 -6.53
N GLU A 59 1.11 -15.15 -7.71
CA GLU A 59 0.47 -14.02 -8.34
C GLU A 59 0.23 -14.31 -9.82
N LYS A 60 -0.92 -13.88 -10.31
CA LYS A 60 -1.27 -14.00 -11.71
C LYS A 60 -1.87 -12.68 -12.19
N GLU A 61 -1.41 -12.23 -13.35
CA GLU A 61 -2.05 -11.09 -14.00
C GLU A 61 -3.38 -11.54 -14.61
N ILE A 62 -4.41 -10.74 -14.38
CA ILE A 62 -5.75 -10.95 -14.93
C ILE A 62 -6.15 -9.67 -15.65
N THR A 63 -7.25 -9.70 -16.40
CA THR A 63 -7.71 -8.48 -17.05
C THR A 63 -8.27 -7.50 -16.01
N SER A 64 -8.22 -6.20 -16.32
CA SER A 64 -8.82 -5.19 -15.44
C SER A 64 -10.31 -5.45 -15.26
N LYS A 65 -10.98 -5.95 -16.28
CA LYS A 65 -12.40 -6.27 -16.23
C LYS A 65 -12.68 -7.43 -15.27
N GLU A 66 -11.85 -8.48 -15.31
CA GLU A 66 -11.94 -9.59 -14.35
C GLU A 66 -11.72 -9.09 -12.93
N ALA A 67 -10.69 -8.24 -12.75
CA ALA A 67 -10.39 -7.67 -11.44
C ALA A 67 -11.54 -6.82 -10.91
N GLU A 68 -12.17 -6.01 -11.75
CA GLU A 68 -13.33 -5.20 -11.35
C GLU A 68 -14.47 -6.09 -10.83
N SER A 69 -14.74 -7.20 -11.54
CA SER A 69 -15.77 -8.14 -11.12
C SER A 69 -15.45 -8.81 -9.79
N LEU A 70 -14.17 -9.15 -9.58
CA LEU A 70 -13.72 -9.77 -8.33
C LEU A 70 -13.72 -8.79 -7.17
N LEU A 71 -13.43 -7.50 -7.43
CA LEU A 71 -13.46 -6.47 -6.38
C LEU A 71 -14.84 -6.31 -5.77
N ILE A 72 -15.90 -6.53 -6.54
CA ILE A 72 -17.27 -6.48 -6.03
C ILE A 72 -17.51 -7.55 -4.96
N LEU A 73 -16.80 -8.67 -5.05
CA LEU A 73 -16.90 -9.78 -4.10
C LEU A 73 -15.99 -9.65 -2.90
N CYS A 74 -15.11 -8.65 -2.90
CA CYS A 74 -14.15 -8.46 -1.81
C CYS A 74 -14.84 -7.98 -0.53
N GLU A 75 -14.18 -8.28 0.60
CA GLU A 75 -14.58 -7.76 1.90
C GLU A 75 -14.50 -6.23 1.89
N PRO A 76 -15.41 -5.52 2.56
CA PRO A 76 -15.25 -4.06 2.74
C PRO A 76 -14.00 -3.80 3.59
N THR A 77 -13.30 -2.76 3.49
CA THR A 77 -13.32 -1.60 2.64
C THR A 77 -12.31 -1.77 1.52
N ILE A 78 -12.63 -1.26 0.33
CA ILE A 78 -11.67 -1.27 -0.78
C ILE A 78 -10.65 -0.16 -0.55
N ILE A 79 -9.37 -0.46 -0.79
CA ILE A 79 -8.30 0.55 -0.78
C ILE A 79 -8.22 1.19 -2.16
N ASP A 80 -8.28 2.52 -2.19
CA ASP A 80 -8.10 3.31 -3.41
C ASP A 80 -7.03 4.36 -3.13
N LYS A 81 -5.95 4.33 -3.89
CA LYS A 81 -4.82 5.24 -3.66
C LYS A 81 -4.09 5.54 -4.97
N ILE A 82 -3.35 6.65 -4.97
CA ILE A 82 -2.36 6.94 -6.01
C ILE A 82 -0.99 6.85 -5.37
N ARG A 83 -0.13 6.05 -5.98
CA ARG A 83 1.26 5.89 -5.56
C ARG A 83 2.15 6.79 -6.40
N TYR A 84 2.86 7.68 -5.74
CA TYR A 84 3.84 8.57 -6.36
C TYR A 84 5.23 8.04 -6.05
N GLU A 85 6.08 7.92 -7.06
CA GLU A 85 7.47 7.53 -6.86
C GLU A 85 8.34 8.76 -6.98
N VAL A 86 9.08 9.06 -5.93
CA VAL A 86 9.93 10.24 -5.82
C VAL A 86 11.37 9.81 -5.56
N ARG A 87 12.29 10.21 -6.43
CA ARG A 87 13.71 9.92 -6.23
C ARG A 87 14.36 11.05 -5.44
N LEU A 88 15.06 10.68 -4.39
CA LEU A 88 15.84 11.60 -3.57
C LEU A 88 17.17 10.97 -3.23
N GLY A 89 18.24 11.50 -3.84
CA GLY A 89 19.56 10.88 -3.73
C GLY A 89 19.55 9.49 -4.36
N GLN A 90 19.97 8.49 -3.58
CA GLN A 90 20.03 7.10 -4.03
C GLN A 90 18.75 6.31 -3.68
N HIS A 91 17.80 6.97 -3.05
CA HIS A 91 16.58 6.32 -2.58
C HIS A 91 15.37 6.72 -3.41
N VAL A 92 14.41 5.79 -3.51
CA VAL A 92 13.10 6.05 -4.09
C VAL A 92 12.07 5.97 -2.97
N PHE A 93 11.31 7.05 -2.80
CA PHE A 93 10.19 7.08 -1.88
C PHE A 93 8.92 6.71 -2.64
N GLU A 94 8.14 5.79 -2.07
CA GLU A 94 6.81 5.50 -2.56
C GLU A 94 5.82 6.22 -1.65
N VAL A 95 5.11 7.19 -2.20
CA VAL A 95 4.17 8.02 -1.43
C VAL A 95 2.76 7.69 -1.88
N ASP A 96 1.96 7.15 -0.98
CA ASP A 96 0.59 6.76 -1.24
C ASP A 96 -0.37 7.80 -0.69
N GLU A 97 -1.15 8.41 -1.58
CA GLU A 97 -2.26 9.29 -1.21
C GLU A 97 -3.55 8.49 -1.31
N PHE A 98 -4.26 8.37 -0.20
CA PHE A 98 -5.47 7.55 -0.12
C PHE A 98 -6.73 8.34 -0.40
N PHE A 99 -7.73 7.64 -0.95
CA PHE A 99 -9.05 8.19 -1.25
C PHE A 99 -10.14 7.34 -0.58
N GLY A 100 -11.40 7.70 -0.80
CA GLY A 100 -12.51 6.97 -0.21
C GLY A 100 -12.51 7.05 1.31
N ASP A 101 -12.68 5.92 1.97
CA ASP A 101 -12.74 5.86 3.44
C ASP A 101 -11.42 6.20 4.12
N ASN A 102 -10.32 6.22 3.36
CA ASN A 102 -8.99 6.59 3.87
C ASN A 102 -8.55 7.97 3.38
N ALA A 103 -9.45 8.75 2.83
CA ALA A 103 -9.14 10.09 2.33
C ALA A 103 -8.51 10.97 3.40
N GLY A 104 -7.49 11.72 3.01
CA GLY A 104 -6.72 12.59 3.91
C GLY A 104 -5.47 11.95 4.47
N LEU A 105 -5.31 10.63 4.30
CA LEU A 105 -4.12 9.92 4.73
C LEU A 105 -3.10 9.88 3.60
N ILE A 106 -1.85 10.21 3.92
CA ILE A 106 -0.73 10.13 2.99
C ILE A 106 0.41 9.43 3.71
N ILE A 107 0.89 8.32 3.15
CA ILE A 107 1.94 7.50 3.76
C ILE A 107 3.10 7.37 2.77
N ALA A 108 4.32 7.59 3.25
CA ALA A 108 5.53 7.41 2.45
C ALA A 108 6.32 6.22 2.99
N GLU A 109 6.89 5.46 2.07
CA GLU A 109 7.79 4.36 2.38
C GLU A 109 9.10 4.56 1.63
N VAL A 110 10.20 4.20 2.27
CA VAL A 110 11.51 4.14 1.66
C VAL A 110 12.15 2.81 2.04
N GLU A 111 12.65 2.08 1.04
CA GLU A 111 13.32 0.81 1.28
C GLU A 111 14.79 1.05 1.55
N LEU A 112 15.28 0.52 2.66
CA LEU A 112 16.68 0.63 3.08
C LEU A 112 17.34 -0.74 3.06
N GLU A 113 18.63 -0.79 2.73
CA GLU A 113 19.38 -2.06 2.77
C GLU A 113 19.67 -2.49 4.20
N HIS A 114 19.80 -1.52 5.12
CA HIS A 114 20.05 -1.74 6.54
C HIS A 114 19.20 -0.79 7.37
N GLU A 115 18.76 -1.23 8.55
CA GLU A 115 17.96 -0.41 9.46
C GLU A 115 18.65 0.91 9.85
N THR A 116 19.98 0.90 9.90
CA THR A 116 20.76 2.07 10.27
C THR A 116 21.19 2.90 9.08
N GLU A 117 20.79 2.54 7.87
CA GLU A 117 21.14 3.29 6.68
C GLU A 117 20.61 4.71 6.75
N ILE A 118 21.49 5.68 6.44
CA ILE A 118 21.10 7.09 6.44
C ILE A 118 20.49 7.43 5.10
N PHE A 119 19.35 8.11 5.15
CA PHE A 119 18.71 8.64 3.96
C PHE A 119 18.31 10.09 4.18
N GLU A 120 18.23 10.83 3.08
CA GLU A 120 17.83 12.23 3.13
C GLU A 120 16.33 12.31 3.44
N LYS A 121 15.98 13.13 4.44
CA LYS A 121 14.58 13.35 4.83
C LYS A 121 14.07 14.63 4.17
N PRO A 122 13.16 14.50 3.18
CA PRO A 122 12.60 15.68 2.55
C PRO A 122 11.67 16.43 3.51
N ILE A 123 11.48 17.73 3.25
CA ILE A 123 10.70 18.58 4.15
C ILE A 123 9.21 18.18 4.20
N TRP A 124 8.72 17.51 3.16
CA TRP A 124 7.33 17.04 3.13
C TRP A 124 7.11 15.76 3.93
N LEU A 125 8.19 15.15 4.41
CA LEU A 125 8.10 13.93 5.21
C LEU A 125 7.73 14.27 6.65
N GLY A 126 6.77 13.54 7.21
CA GLY A 126 6.32 13.76 8.57
C GLY A 126 6.82 12.69 9.54
N GLU A 127 5.98 12.38 10.52
CA GLU A 127 6.28 11.45 11.60
C GLU A 127 6.55 10.04 11.07
N GLU A 128 7.54 9.36 11.65
CA GLU A 128 7.80 7.95 11.37
C GLU A 128 6.76 7.08 12.08
N VAL A 129 6.12 6.19 11.30
CA VAL A 129 5.08 5.29 11.81
C VAL A 129 5.42 3.81 11.53
N THR A 130 6.70 3.52 11.28
CA THR A 130 7.17 2.16 11.03
C THR A 130 6.74 1.21 12.14
N GLY A 131 6.16 0.08 11.77
CA GLY A 131 5.71 -0.92 12.74
C GLY A 131 4.35 -0.63 13.36
N GLN A 132 3.76 0.53 13.10
CA GLN A 132 2.40 0.82 13.57
C GLN A 132 1.39 0.16 12.64
N ILE A 133 0.80 -0.92 13.13
CA ILE A 133 -0.06 -1.81 12.33
C ILE A 133 -1.23 -1.09 11.67
N LYS A 134 -1.80 -0.06 12.32
CA LYS A 134 -2.95 0.66 11.79
C LYS A 134 -2.72 1.30 10.41
N TYR A 135 -1.45 1.51 10.03
CA TYR A 135 -1.09 2.07 8.72
C TYR A 135 -0.91 1.02 7.63
N TYR A 136 -0.96 -0.27 7.95
CA TYR A 136 -0.85 -1.32 6.95
C TYR A 136 -2.12 -1.38 6.10
N ASN A 137 -1.98 -1.62 4.80
CA ASN A 137 -3.13 -1.67 3.89
C ASN A 137 -4.20 -2.64 4.36
N SER A 138 -3.81 -3.81 4.88
CA SER A 138 -4.76 -4.80 5.40
C SER A 138 -5.56 -4.26 6.59
N GLN A 139 -4.95 -3.43 7.42
CA GLN A 139 -5.62 -2.84 8.58
C GLN A 139 -6.46 -1.62 8.17
N LEU A 140 -5.99 -0.85 7.19
CA LEU A 140 -6.76 0.28 6.65
C LEU A 140 -8.06 -0.19 6.00
N SER A 141 -8.07 -1.42 5.45
CA SER A 141 -9.30 -1.97 4.90
C SER A 141 -10.27 -2.47 5.98
N LYS A 142 -9.79 -2.80 7.19
CA LYS A 142 -10.63 -3.18 8.33
C LYS A 142 -11.07 -1.98 9.17
N HIS A 143 -10.14 -1.06 9.40
CA HIS A 143 -10.32 0.13 10.23
C HIS A 143 -9.87 1.34 9.44
N PRO A 144 -10.70 1.83 8.50
CA PRO A 144 -10.30 2.92 7.62
C PRO A 144 -10.05 4.21 8.38
N TYR A 145 -9.22 5.04 7.79
CA TYR A 145 -8.74 6.29 8.38
C TYR A 145 -9.88 7.19 8.88
N ASN A 146 -11.02 7.23 8.16
CA ASN A 146 -12.16 8.05 8.56
C ASN A 146 -12.82 7.59 9.85
N THR A 147 -12.51 6.39 10.36
CA THR A 147 -13.02 5.87 11.62
C THR A 147 -12.09 6.15 12.80
N TRP A 148 -10.89 6.69 12.52
CA TRP A 148 -9.94 6.99 13.60
C TRP A 148 -10.41 8.23 14.36
N LYS A 149 -10.29 8.17 15.69
CA LYS A 149 -10.58 9.33 16.53
C LYS A 149 -9.36 10.25 16.54
N SER A 150 -9.63 11.53 16.41
CA SER A 150 -8.60 12.55 16.50
C SER A 150 -8.11 12.74 17.94
#